data_44117cb8610c8b987fc298f77a87b04c
#
_entry.id   44117cb8610c8b987fc298f77a87b04c
#
_cell.length_a   1.000
_cell.length_b   1.000
_cell.length_c   1.000
_cell.angle_alpha   90.00
_cell.angle_beta   90.00
_cell.angle_gamma   90.00
#
_symmetry.space_group_name_H-M   'P 1'
#
loop_
_entity.id
_entity.type
_entity.pdbx_description
1 polymer ?
#
loop_
_entity_poly.entity_id
_entity_poly.type
_entity_poly.pdbx_seq_one_letter_code
_entity_poly.pdbx_strand_id
1 'polypeptide(L)'
;MFNRRAKNIMIFKDTEQMYQNNENLKAVIENSITNQKLILAGDAVDYKAVGGRVGNVVVSGKRTLEASESYAKQGKRVCVLNFASATNPGGGVIHGSSAQEEAICRCSTLYPCLNTKEMWNKFYGPHRKAENPLYNDDCI
;
A
#
# COMPACT_ATOMS: atom_id res chain seq x y z
N MET A 1 24.51 -2.78 19.78
CA MET A 1 23.69 -3.57 18.86
C MET A 1 22.65 -2.67 18.20
N PHE A 2 22.64 -2.53 16.90
CA PHE A 2 21.77 -1.59 16.20
C PHE A 2 20.33 -2.13 16.22
N ASN A 3 19.42 -1.46 16.91
CA ASN A 3 18.01 -1.91 16.97
C ASN A 3 17.29 -1.52 15.67
N ARG A 4 17.17 -2.46 14.73
CA ARG A 4 16.51 -2.27 13.43
C ARG A 4 15.07 -1.75 13.57
N ARG A 5 14.33 -2.23 14.59
CA ARG A 5 12.96 -1.79 14.83
C ARG A 5 12.91 -0.30 15.19
N ALA A 6 13.76 0.14 16.12
CA ALA A 6 13.82 1.55 16.50
C ALA A 6 14.15 2.44 15.30
N LYS A 7 15.10 2.03 14.45
CA LYS A 7 15.42 2.75 13.21
C LYS A 7 14.22 2.84 12.27
N ASN A 8 13.49 1.74 12.07
CA ASN A 8 12.32 1.72 11.21
C ASN A 8 11.21 2.66 11.72
N ILE A 9 11.00 2.71 13.04
CA ILE A 9 10.05 3.64 13.67
C ILE A 9 10.47 5.09 13.41
N MET A 10 11.75 5.41 13.55
CA MET A 10 12.24 6.77 13.27
C MET A 10 12.02 7.16 11.82
N ILE A 11 12.41 6.30 10.87
CA ILE A 11 12.19 6.55 9.44
C ILE A 11 10.70 6.77 9.13
N PHE A 12 9.83 5.97 9.72
CA PHE A 12 8.39 6.12 9.51
C PHE A 12 7.88 7.46 10.05
N LYS A 13 8.31 7.86 11.26
CA LYS A 13 7.95 9.17 11.84
C LYS A 13 8.47 10.34 10.98
N ASP A 14 9.68 10.24 10.46
CA ASP A 14 10.23 11.26 9.56
C ASP A 14 9.37 11.36 8.28
N THR A 15 8.93 10.23 7.73
CA THR A 15 8.02 10.19 6.58
C THR A 15 6.67 10.84 6.92
N GLU A 16 6.10 10.54 8.10
CA GLU A 16 4.86 11.16 8.58
C GLU A 16 5.01 12.68 8.70
N GLN A 17 6.07 13.16 9.31
CA GLN A 17 6.35 14.59 9.43
C GLN A 17 6.52 15.25 8.06
N MET A 18 7.17 14.57 7.12
CA MET A 18 7.37 15.08 5.77
C MET A 18 6.04 15.35 5.06
N TYR A 19 5.11 14.39 5.05
CA TYR A 19 3.84 14.63 4.36
C TYR A 19 2.87 15.51 5.16
N GLN A 20 2.98 15.56 6.49
CA GLN A 20 2.20 16.50 7.31
C GLN A 20 2.62 17.96 7.14
N ASN A 21 3.87 18.22 6.80
CA ASN A 21 4.42 19.57 6.67
C ASN A 21 4.60 20.03 5.22
N ASN A 22 4.14 19.26 4.24
CA ASN A 22 4.29 19.57 2.81
C ASN A 22 2.93 19.60 2.12
N GLU A 23 2.50 20.77 1.70
CA GLU A 23 1.17 20.98 1.07
C GLU A 23 1.01 20.17 -0.23
N ASN A 24 2.08 20.01 -1.02
CA ASN A 24 2.02 19.21 -2.24
C ASN A 24 1.77 17.73 -1.92
N LEU A 25 2.39 17.20 -0.87
CA LEU A 25 2.15 15.82 -0.44
C LEU A 25 0.76 15.63 0.15
N LYS A 26 0.24 16.62 0.88
CA LYS A 26 -1.16 16.60 1.36
C LYS A 26 -2.14 16.53 0.19
N ALA A 27 -1.95 17.38 -0.82
CA ALA A 27 -2.80 17.35 -2.02
C ALA A 27 -2.74 16.01 -2.77
N VAL A 28 -1.55 15.40 -2.85
CA VAL A 28 -1.39 14.05 -3.43
C VAL A 28 -2.14 13.00 -2.60
N ILE A 29 -2.07 13.05 -1.27
CA ILE A 29 -2.79 12.12 -0.38
C ILE A 29 -4.30 12.28 -0.56
N GLU A 30 -4.82 13.51 -0.54
CA GLU A 30 -6.25 13.80 -0.72
C GLU A 30 -6.75 13.29 -2.09
N ASN A 31 -6.00 13.55 -3.15
CA ASN A 31 -6.32 13.05 -4.47
C ASN A 31 -6.28 11.51 -4.53
N SER A 32 -5.32 10.87 -3.87
CA SER A 32 -5.22 9.41 -3.80
C SER A 32 -6.40 8.81 -3.05
N ILE A 33 -6.78 9.38 -1.91
CA ILE A 33 -7.95 8.94 -1.12
C ILE A 33 -9.24 9.10 -1.93
N THR A 34 -9.40 10.21 -2.65
CA THR A 34 -10.59 10.46 -3.48
C THR A 34 -10.72 9.46 -4.63
N ASN A 35 -9.59 9.00 -5.18
CA ASN A 35 -9.57 8.03 -6.29
C ASN A 35 -9.41 6.57 -5.82
N GLN A 36 -9.27 6.34 -4.52
CA GLN A 36 -9.16 5.00 -3.96
C GLN A 36 -10.46 4.22 -4.19
N LYS A 37 -10.32 2.95 -4.53
CA LYS A 37 -11.45 2.05 -4.71
C LYS A 37 -11.34 0.90 -3.72
N LEU A 38 -12.44 0.64 -3.04
CA LEU A 38 -12.65 -0.59 -2.28
C LEU A 38 -13.47 -1.54 -3.16
N ILE A 39 -12.96 -2.72 -3.39
CA ILE A 39 -13.64 -3.80 -4.11
C ILE A 39 -13.92 -4.90 -3.10
N LEU A 40 -15.19 -5.21 -2.88
CA LEU A 40 -15.60 -6.24 -1.93
C LEU A 40 -15.74 -7.59 -2.63
N ALA A 41 -15.58 -8.66 -1.89
CA ALA A 41 -15.85 -10.01 -2.39
C ALA A 41 -17.29 -10.09 -2.88
N GLY A 42 -17.45 -10.49 -4.12
CA GLY A 42 -18.75 -10.55 -4.79
C GLY A 42 -19.14 -9.31 -5.60
N ASP A 43 -18.38 -8.23 -5.55
CA ASP A 43 -18.57 -7.11 -6.46
C ASP A 43 -18.31 -7.54 -7.90
N ALA A 44 -19.18 -7.12 -8.82
CA ALA A 44 -18.99 -7.38 -10.24
C ALA A 44 -17.80 -6.55 -10.76
N VAL A 45 -16.73 -7.20 -11.16
CA VAL A 45 -15.60 -6.55 -11.83
C VAL A 45 -15.75 -6.72 -13.35
N ASP A 46 -15.92 -5.61 -14.07
CA ASP A 46 -15.98 -5.63 -15.53
C ASP A 46 -14.57 -5.88 -16.10
N TYR A 47 -14.27 -7.14 -16.36
CA TYR A 47 -13.05 -7.55 -17.05
C TYR A 47 -13.19 -7.30 -18.55
N LYS A 48 -12.80 -6.14 -19.01
CA LYS A 48 -12.49 -5.98 -20.42
C LYS A 48 -11.21 -6.76 -20.70
N ALA A 49 -11.38 -7.93 -21.32
CA ALA A 49 -10.25 -8.72 -21.79
C ALA A 49 -9.33 -7.83 -22.63
N VAL A 50 -8.17 -7.47 -22.08
CA VAL A 50 -7.14 -6.78 -22.86
C VAL A 50 -6.61 -7.81 -23.83
N GLY A 51 -7.05 -7.72 -25.09
CA GLY A 51 -6.77 -8.71 -26.11
C GLY A 51 -5.30 -9.07 -26.20
N GLY A 52 -5.03 -10.33 -25.98
CA GLY A 52 -4.01 -11.20 -26.56
C GLY A 52 -2.54 -10.79 -26.59
N ARG A 53 -2.10 -9.69 -25.99
CA ARG A 53 -0.66 -9.38 -25.92
C ARG A 53 -0.07 -10.06 -24.70
N VAL A 54 0.74 -11.08 -24.94
CA VAL A 54 1.62 -11.65 -23.92
C VAL A 54 2.61 -10.57 -23.48
N GLY A 55 2.52 -10.15 -22.23
CA GLY A 55 3.47 -9.20 -21.66
C GLY A 55 4.83 -9.86 -21.44
N ASN A 56 5.89 -9.06 -21.45
CA ASN A 56 7.21 -9.54 -21.05
C ASN A 56 7.26 -9.75 -19.54
N VAL A 57 7.74 -10.90 -19.09
CA VAL A 57 8.02 -11.19 -17.68
C VAL A 57 9.50 -10.93 -17.43
N VAL A 58 9.80 -10.07 -16.46
CA VAL A 58 11.17 -9.76 -16.04
C VAL A 58 11.33 -10.13 -14.57
N VAL A 59 12.28 -11.00 -14.28
CA VAL A 59 12.67 -11.36 -12.91
C VAL A 59 13.95 -10.61 -12.56
N SER A 60 13.97 -9.93 -11.42
CA SER A 60 15.15 -9.19 -10.97
C SER A 60 15.34 -9.29 -9.46
N GLY A 61 16.54 -9.05 -8.97
CA GLY A 61 16.85 -8.98 -7.54
C GLY A 61 16.48 -7.65 -6.87
N LYS A 62 15.80 -6.74 -7.58
CA LYS A 62 15.38 -5.45 -7.04
C LYS A 62 14.23 -5.61 -6.05
N ARG A 63 14.19 -4.75 -5.05
CA ARG A 63 13.02 -4.61 -4.18
C ARG A 63 11.87 -3.93 -4.93
N THR A 64 10.65 -4.09 -4.45
CA THR A 64 9.43 -3.58 -5.08
C THR A 64 9.55 -2.10 -5.49
N LEU A 65 9.93 -1.21 -4.56
CA LEU A 65 10.04 0.22 -4.84
C LEU A 65 11.22 0.55 -5.79
N GLU A 66 12.35 -0.16 -5.68
CA GLU A 66 13.49 0.01 -6.60
C GLU A 66 13.11 -0.38 -8.03
N ALA A 67 12.34 -1.46 -8.19
CA ALA A 67 11.83 -1.88 -9.49
C ALA A 67 10.83 -0.86 -10.04
N SER A 68 9.85 -0.45 -9.24
CA SER A 68 8.82 0.52 -9.66
C SER A 68 9.42 1.86 -10.06
N GLU A 69 10.37 2.39 -9.27
CA GLU A 69 11.08 3.63 -9.57
C GLU A 69 11.85 3.54 -10.89
N SER A 70 12.50 2.41 -11.14
CA SER A 70 13.26 2.22 -12.38
C SER A 70 12.39 2.25 -13.64
N TYR A 71 11.15 1.79 -13.56
CA TYR A 71 10.18 1.89 -14.66
C TYR A 71 9.52 3.27 -14.74
N ALA A 72 9.20 3.88 -13.61
CA ALA A 72 8.64 5.21 -13.57
C ALA A 72 9.60 6.27 -14.17
N LYS A 73 10.90 6.18 -13.90
CA LYS A 73 11.95 7.01 -14.53
C LYS A 73 12.04 6.86 -16.04
N GLN A 74 11.52 5.76 -16.61
CA GLN A 74 11.41 5.55 -18.05
C GLN A 74 10.07 6.06 -18.63
N GLY A 75 9.27 6.80 -17.86
CA GLY A 75 7.94 7.28 -18.25
C GLY A 75 6.87 6.19 -18.32
N LYS A 76 7.10 5.02 -17.77
CA LYS A 76 6.10 3.93 -17.70
C LYS A 76 5.07 4.21 -16.62
N ARG A 77 3.82 3.86 -16.88
CA ARG A 77 2.81 3.75 -15.82
C ARG A 77 3.08 2.47 -15.04
N VAL A 78 3.18 2.58 -13.72
CA VAL A 78 3.55 1.46 -12.84
C VAL A 78 2.40 1.17 -11.89
N CYS A 79 2.07 -0.10 -11.75
CA CYS A 79 1.21 -0.61 -10.68
C CYS A 79 2.04 -1.51 -9.79
N VAL A 80 1.87 -1.38 -8.48
CA VAL A 80 2.60 -2.15 -7.47
C VAL A 80 1.62 -2.97 -6.66
N LEU A 81 1.84 -4.28 -6.62
CA LEU A 81 1.10 -5.14 -5.70
C LEU A 81 1.64 -4.93 -4.28
N ASN A 82 0.75 -4.56 -3.36
CA ASN A 82 1.04 -4.50 -1.93
C ASN A 82 0.59 -5.81 -1.27
N PHE A 83 1.51 -6.52 -0.61
CA PHE A 83 1.17 -7.68 0.23
C PHE A 83 0.63 -7.19 1.57
N ALA A 84 -0.58 -6.67 1.53
CA ALA A 84 -1.22 -5.92 2.59
C ALA A 84 -1.65 -6.77 3.78
N SER A 85 -1.64 -6.17 4.95
CA SER A 85 -2.36 -6.70 6.11
C SER A 85 -3.87 -6.52 5.92
N ALA A 86 -4.64 -7.57 6.11
CA ALA A 86 -6.11 -7.48 6.07
C ALA A 86 -6.70 -6.79 7.31
N THR A 87 -5.94 -6.64 8.39
CA THR A 87 -6.48 -6.18 9.69
C THR A 87 -5.86 -4.88 10.20
N ASN A 88 -4.74 -4.44 9.62
CA ASN A 88 -4.06 -3.23 10.08
C ASN A 88 -3.54 -2.44 8.88
N PRO A 89 -3.92 -1.16 8.72
CA PRO A 89 -3.36 -0.31 7.68
C PRO A 89 -1.85 -0.20 7.87
N GLY A 90 -1.10 -0.49 6.80
CA GLY A 90 0.36 -0.47 6.84
C GLY A 90 0.99 -1.56 7.72
N GLY A 91 0.23 -2.62 8.06
CA GLY A 91 0.73 -3.73 8.85
C GLY A 91 1.25 -3.31 10.22
N GLY A 92 2.49 -3.65 10.51
CA GLY A 92 3.20 -3.28 11.74
C GLY A 92 4.16 -2.10 11.60
N VAL A 93 3.93 -1.18 10.65
CA VAL A 93 4.86 -0.07 10.34
C VAL A 93 5.13 0.81 11.56
N ILE A 94 4.11 1.14 12.34
CA ILE A 94 4.22 1.95 13.57
C ILE A 94 5.05 1.26 14.66
N HIS A 95 5.18 -0.06 14.59
CA HIS A 95 5.99 -0.87 15.51
C HIS A 95 7.34 -1.27 14.93
N GLY A 96 7.72 -0.73 13.76
CA GLY A 96 9.01 -0.95 13.13
C GLY A 96 9.18 -2.31 12.45
N SER A 97 8.10 -2.98 12.13
CA SER A 97 8.13 -4.20 11.30
C SER A 97 8.74 -3.92 9.93
N SER A 98 9.22 -4.94 9.24
CA SER A 98 10.09 -4.78 8.05
C SER A 98 9.65 -5.58 6.82
N ALA A 99 8.40 -6.05 6.76
CA ALA A 99 7.86 -6.69 5.57
C ALA A 99 7.61 -5.69 4.42
N GLN A 100 7.06 -6.14 3.32
CA GLN A 100 6.94 -5.34 2.09
C GLN A 100 6.01 -4.14 2.28
N GLU A 101 4.83 -4.32 2.86
CA GLU A 101 3.88 -3.23 3.11
C GLU A 101 4.50 -2.14 3.98
N GLU A 102 5.14 -2.53 5.09
CA GLU A 102 5.80 -1.57 5.99
C GLU A 102 6.95 -0.84 5.30
N ALA A 103 7.68 -1.51 4.41
CA ALA A 103 8.73 -0.88 3.63
C ALA A 103 8.16 0.16 2.67
N ILE A 104 7.02 -0.12 2.02
CA ILE A 104 6.32 0.84 1.16
C ILE A 104 5.84 2.04 1.99
N CYS A 105 5.16 1.80 3.11
CA CYS A 105 4.64 2.85 3.99
C CYS A 105 5.74 3.78 4.54
N ARG A 106 6.96 3.26 4.77
CA ARG A 106 8.10 4.08 5.21
C ARG A 106 8.69 4.99 4.13
N CYS A 107 8.38 4.75 2.87
CA CYS A 107 8.99 5.47 1.75
C CYS A 107 7.96 6.15 0.84
N SER A 108 6.68 6.23 1.26
CA SER A 108 5.61 6.76 0.44
C SER A 108 4.47 7.33 1.27
N THR A 109 3.47 7.88 0.60
CA THR A 109 2.22 8.37 1.19
C THR A 109 1.14 7.28 1.30
N LEU A 110 1.49 5.99 1.22
CA LEU A 110 0.51 4.91 1.26
C LEU A 110 -0.21 4.83 2.61
N TYR A 111 0.51 4.96 3.73
CA TYR A 111 -0.08 4.80 5.04
C TYR A 111 -1.29 5.71 5.31
N PRO A 112 -1.25 7.05 5.11
CA PRO A 112 -2.41 7.91 5.31
C PRO A 112 -3.56 7.59 4.33
N CYS A 113 -3.29 7.03 3.16
CA CYS A 113 -4.34 6.58 2.24
C CYS A 113 -5.07 5.33 2.77
N LEU A 114 -4.35 4.41 3.42
CA LEU A 114 -4.93 3.21 4.01
C LEU A 114 -5.60 3.49 5.37
N ASN A 115 -5.04 4.40 6.18
CA ASN A 115 -5.48 4.68 7.55
C ASN A 115 -6.60 5.71 7.59
N THR A 116 -7.62 5.55 6.76
CA THR A 116 -8.80 6.41 6.72
C THR A 116 -9.95 5.82 7.54
N LYS A 117 -10.87 6.68 8.00
CA LYS A 117 -12.07 6.23 8.70
C LYS A 117 -12.93 5.30 7.83
N GLU A 118 -12.97 5.55 6.53
CA GLU A 118 -13.70 4.70 5.58
C GLU A 118 -13.12 3.30 5.51
N MET A 119 -11.80 3.18 5.33
CA MET A 119 -11.13 1.87 5.26
C MET A 119 -11.25 1.11 6.59
N TRP A 120 -11.20 1.81 7.72
CA TRP A 120 -11.46 1.19 9.01
C TRP A 120 -12.87 0.63 9.12
N ASN A 121 -13.88 1.36 8.65
CA ASN A 121 -15.27 0.94 8.74
C ASN A 121 -15.64 -0.17 7.76
N LYS A 122 -15.09 -0.12 6.54
CA LYS A 122 -15.52 -0.99 5.43
C LYS A 122 -14.57 -2.18 5.18
N PHE A 123 -13.31 -2.08 5.57
CA PHE A 123 -12.29 -3.11 5.31
C PHE A 123 -11.68 -3.64 6.61
N TYR A 124 -10.81 -2.90 7.29
CA TYR A 124 -10.06 -3.41 8.44
C TYR A 124 -10.92 -3.85 9.63
N GLY A 125 -11.96 -3.09 9.96
CA GLY A 125 -12.86 -3.40 11.07
C GLY A 125 -13.66 -4.70 10.85
N PRO A 126 -14.29 -4.90 9.70
CA PRO A 126 -14.92 -6.17 9.33
C PRO A 126 -13.95 -7.35 9.37
N HIS A 127 -12.77 -7.24 8.77
CA HIS A 127 -11.77 -8.31 8.77
C HIS A 127 -11.27 -8.67 10.18
N ARG A 128 -11.14 -7.68 11.09
CA ARG A 128 -10.79 -7.96 12.48
C ARG A 128 -11.85 -8.74 13.24
N LYS A 129 -13.11 -8.60 12.85
CA LYS A 129 -14.25 -9.29 13.47
C LYS A 129 -14.56 -10.64 12.83
N ALA A 130 -14.06 -10.85 11.62
CA ALA A 130 -14.27 -12.09 10.91
C ALA A 130 -13.51 -13.22 11.60
N GLU A 131 -14.20 -14.34 11.86
CA GLU A 131 -13.60 -15.55 12.41
C GLU A 131 -12.98 -16.46 11.33
N ASN A 132 -13.04 -16.02 10.07
CA ASN A 132 -12.48 -16.76 8.94
C ASN A 132 -10.98 -16.49 8.81
N PRO A 133 -10.11 -17.48 9.04
CA PRO A 133 -8.66 -17.30 8.98
C PRO A 133 -8.13 -17.09 7.55
N LEU A 134 -8.91 -17.40 6.53
CA LEU A 134 -8.53 -17.24 5.13
C LEU A 134 -8.94 -15.86 4.56
N TYR A 135 -9.68 -15.06 5.36
CA TYR A 135 -10.27 -13.80 4.94
C TYR A 135 -11.22 -13.96 3.72
N ASN A 136 -11.38 -12.92 2.94
CA ASN A 136 -12.17 -12.90 1.70
C ASN A 136 -11.33 -12.23 0.59
N ASP A 137 -11.94 -12.03 -0.58
CA ASP A 137 -11.29 -11.45 -1.75
C ASP A 137 -11.42 -9.91 -1.81
N ASP A 138 -11.71 -9.26 -0.68
CA ASP A 138 -11.76 -7.79 -0.61
C ASP A 138 -10.38 -7.19 -0.88
N CYS A 139 -10.34 -6.09 -1.63
CA CYS A 139 -9.11 -5.33 -1.87
C CYS A 139 -9.33 -3.81 -1.91
N ILE A 140 -8.27 -3.07 -1.64
CA ILE A 140 -8.21 -1.61 -1.69
C ILE A 140 -7.28 -1.19 -2.82
#